data_a39a5b1bf0ed49b6567e60c8233f336d
#
_entry.id   a39a5b1bf0ed49b6567e60c8233f336d
#
_cell.length_a   1.000
_cell.length_b   1.000
_cell.length_c   1.000
_cell.angle_alpha   90.00
_cell.angle_beta   90.00
_cell.angle_gamma   90.00
#
_symmetry.space_group_name_H-M   'P 1'
#
loop_
_entity.id
_entity.type
_entity.pdbx_description
1 polymer ?
#
loop_
_entity_poly.entity_id
_entity_poly.type
_entity_poly.pdbx_seq_one_letter_code
_entity_poly.pdbx_strand_id
1 'polypeptide(L)'
;AENTSTPSGTEKYLSRNNTSLDTEGGTDDCIGLGQDFYFGSKTNNSADFNGKVSEVLIYNTILSATEEDQVQSYLAMKYGLTLASMNYLNSAGTVLWNNSTYSSYHYDIAGIGRDDLSGLHQKQSKSINSDAIVTMSTEAIGTTNAGISTSLTDGAYLLWGNNDASSSANSDLPSGYSARTQKEWVVEMTGTVADVHVEFDITGLGLTATSASELYLLIDADGDFTASLASETVASSFSSNK
;
A
#
# COMPACT_ATOMS: atom_id res chain seq x y z
N ALA A 1 1.14 4.46 17.16
CA ALA A 1 0.24 3.66 17.99
C ALA A 1 0.78 3.63 19.41
N GLU A 2 -0.10 3.73 20.37
CA GLU A 2 0.23 3.64 21.78
C GLU A 2 -0.14 2.22 22.22
N ASN A 3 0.83 1.42 22.67
CA ASN A 3 0.58 0.08 23.19
C ASN A 3 0.94 0.03 24.67
N THR A 4 0.00 -0.36 25.51
CA THR A 4 0.21 -0.57 26.94
C THR A 4 0.20 -2.06 27.23
N SER A 5 1.30 -2.74 26.98
CA SER A 5 1.41 -4.19 27.15
C SER A 5 1.99 -4.59 28.50
N THR A 6 1.40 -4.27 29.63
CA THR A 6 1.46 -5.09 30.88
C THR A 6 0.80 -4.36 32.06
N PRO A 7 0.25 -5.09 33.04
CA PRO A 7 -0.39 -4.48 34.23
C PRO A 7 0.56 -3.85 35.26
N SER A 8 1.84 -3.74 34.99
CA SER A 8 2.83 -3.23 35.97
C SER A 8 3.75 -2.12 35.48
N GLY A 9 3.46 -1.52 34.35
CA GLY A 9 4.20 -0.37 33.83
C GLY A 9 3.55 0.07 32.53
N THR A 10 2.99 1.25 32.53
CA THR A 10 2.42 1.87 31.32
C THR A 10 3.57 2.29 30.43
N GLU A 11 3.88 1.49 29.44
CA GLU A 11 4.77 1.90 28.37
C GLU A 11 3.95 2.52 27.25
N LYS A 12 4.32 3.72 26.84
CA LYS A 12 3.71 4.42 25.72
C LYS A 12 4.61 4.25 24.50
N TYR A 13 4.07 3.69 23.43
CA TYR A 13 4.79 3.51 22.17
C TYR A 13 4.25 4.47 21.13
N LEU A 14 5.11 5.29 20.59
CA LEU A 14 4.82 6.08 19.41
C LEU A 14 5.47 5.38 18.21
N SER A 15 4.68 5.00 17.23
CA SER A 15 5.18 4.43 15.98
C SER A 15 4.60 5.13 14.76
N ARG A 16 5.33 5.08 13.66
CA ARG A 16 4.90 5.55 12.35
C ARG A 16 5.18 4.47 11.31
N ASN A 17 4.14 3.98 10.62
CA ASN A 17 4.23 2.92 9.61
C ASN A 17 5.03 1.71 10.13
N ASN A 18 4.72 1.25 11.33
CA ASN A 18 5.42 0.19 12.07
C ASN A 18 6.88 0.50 12.45
N THR A 19 7.35 1.73 12.32
CA THR A 19 8.65 2.12 12.85
C THR A 19 8.47 2.76 14.21
N SER A 20 9.06 2.18 15.26
CA SER A 20 9.07 2.80 16.59
C SER A 20 9.80 4.14 16.54
N LEU A 21 9.17 5.19 17.01
CA LEU A 21 9.74 6.53 17.09
C LEU A 21 10.19 6.87 18.50
N ASP A 22 9.45 6.38 19.51
CA ASP A 22 9.73 6.65 20.90
C ASP A 22 9.06 5.61 21.80
N THR A 23 9.63 5.38 22.97
CA THR A 23 9.08 4.56 24.04
C THR A 23 9.26 5.32 25.34
N GLU A 24 8.18 5.79 25.93
CA GLU A 24 8.24 6.41 27.26
C GLU A 24 7.66 5.46 28.31
N GLY A 25 8.49 5.13 29.31
CA GLY A 25 8.03 4.46 30.52
C GLY A 25 7.41 5.49 31.48
N GLY A 26 6.16 5.31 31.82
CA GLY A 26 5.45 6.20 32.73
C GLY A 26 4.33 5.49 33.50
N THR A 27 3.95 6.06 34.64
CA THR A 27 2.83 5.56 35.45
C THR A 27 1.51 6.27 35.13
N ASP A 28 1.50 7.09 34.07
CA ASP A 28 0.31 7.84 33.69
C ASP A 28 -0.59 7.01 32.80
N ASP A 29 -1.81 6.77 33.20
CA ASP A 29 -2.85 6.21 32.37
C ASP A 29 -3.10 7.13 31.16
N CYS A 30 -3.06 6.59 29.96
CA CYS A 30 -3.29 7.36 28.74
C CYS A 30 -4.67 7.97 28.66
N ILE A 31 -5.65 7.28 29.25
CA ILE A 31 -7.03 7.76 29.39
C ILE A 31 -7.51 7.36 30.78
N GLY A 32 -7.38 8.24 31.75
CA GLY A 32 -8.02 8.07 33.06
C GLY A 32 -9.54 8.06 32.91
N LEU A 33 -10.22 7.17 33.63
CA LEU A 33 -11.69 7.19 33.68
C LEU A 33 -12.19 8.57 34.06
N GLY A 34 -13.00 9.17 33.19
CA GLY A 34 -13.60 10.50 33.42
C GLY A 34 -12.81 11.68 32.88
N GLN A 35 -11.78 11.45 32.06
CA GLN A 35 -11.09 12.51 31.33
C GLN A 35 -11.63 12.63 29.90
N ASP A 36 -11.67 13.86 29.39
CA ASP A 36 -12.03 14.13 28.02
C ASP A 36 -10.89 13.71 27.06
N PHE A 37 -11.23 13.07 25.95
CA PHE A 37 -10.31 12.79 24.88
C PHE A 37 -10.25 13.96 23.90
N TYR A 38 -9.07 14.58 23.77
CA TYR A 38 -8.85 15.69 22.86
C TYR A 38 -8.07 15.22 21.63
N PHE A 39 -8.63 15.48 20.46
CA PHE A 39 -8.00 15.17 19.20
C PHE A 39 -7.60 16.45 18.48
N GLY A 40 -6.29 16.58 18.17
CA GLY A 40 -5.77 17.74 17.44
C GLY A 40 -5.56 19.02 18.27
N SER A 41 -5.80 19.00 19.58
CA SER A 41 -5.56 20.15 20.44
C SER A 41 -5.24 19.72 21.87
N LYS A 42 -4.62 20.59 22.65
CA LYS A 42 -4.54 20.47 24.10
C LYS A 42 -5.76 21.09 24.76
N THR A 43 -6.02 20.67 26.01
CA THR A 43 -7.14 21.18 26.85
C THR A 43 -7.18 22.70 27.01
N ASN A 44 -6.09 23.40 26.78
CA ASN A 44 -5.95 24.84 26.92
C ASN A 44 -5.81 25.60 25.60
N ASN A 45 -6.10 24.96 24.46
CA ASN A 45 -5.94 25.50 23.10
C ASN A 45 -4.55 26.08 22.81
N SER A 46 -3.50 25.54 23.42
CA SER A 46 -2.15 26.09 23.31
C SER A 46 -1.26 25.36 22.29
N ALA A 47 -1.74 24.27 21.70
CA ALA A 47 -1.01 23.48 20.71
C ALA A 47 -2.00 22.76 19.79
N ASP A 48 -2.41 23.44 18.74
CA ASP A 48 -3.33 22.89 17.76
C ASP A 48 -2.57 22.15 16.68
N PHE A 49 -3.10 20.98 16.29
CA PHE A 49 -2.62 20.24 15.12
C PHE A 49 -3.10 20.93 13.85
N ASN A 50 -2.18 21.42 13.05
CA ASN A 50 -2.48 22.00 11.75
C ASN A 50 -2.20 20.96 10.66
N GLY A 51 -3.21 20.22 10.26
CA GLY A 51 -3.07 19.16 9.26
C GLY A 51 -4.40 18.48 8.96
N LYS A 52 -4.34 17.36 8.25
CA LYS A 52 -5.49 16.51 7.94
C LYS A 52 -5.29 15.16 8.63
N VAL A 53 -6.36 14.62 9.18
CA VAL A 53 -6.42 13.27 9.74
C VAL A 53 -7.46 12.51 8.96
N SER A 54 -7.05 11.42 8.34
CA SER A 54 -7.93 10.61 7.49
C SER A 54 -8.82 9.68 8.30
N GLU A 55 -8.26 9.09 9.36
CA GLU A 55 -8.99 8.15 10.21
C GLU A 55 -8.36 8.05 11.60
N VAL A 56 -9.20 7.78 12.59
CA VAL A 56 -8.81 7.51 13.98
C VAL A 56 -9.54 6.26 14.45
N LEU A 57 -8.80 5.30 14.97
CA LEU A 57 -9.34 4.08 15.55
C LEU A 57 -9.02 4.04 17.04
N ILE A 58 -10.04 3.83 17.85
CA ILE A 58 -9.92 3.76 19.31
C ILE A 58 -10.50 2.43 19.76
N TYR A 59 -9.71 1.67 20.49
CA TYR A 59 -10.09 0.39 21.05
C TYR A 59 -10.26 0.51 22.57
N ASN A 60 -11.25 -0.16 23.12
CA ASN A 60 -11.50 -0.24 24.57
C ASN A 60 -10.76 -1.42 25.24
N THR A 61 -9.85 -2.04 24.52
CA THR A 61 -9.02 -3.17 24.96
C THR A 61 -7.60 -2.98 24.44
N ILE A 62 -6.65 -3.63 25.08
CA ILE A 62 -5.28 -3.73 24.58
C ILE A 62 -5.28 -4.73 23.44
N LEU A 63 -4.79 -4.31 22.28
CA LEU A 63 -4.60 -5.19 21.13
C LEU A 63 -3.37 -6.06 21.33
N SER A 64 -3.46 -7.31 20.90
CA SER A 64 -2.27 -8.16 20.72
C SER A 64 -1.42 -7.63 19.53
N ALA A 65 -0.15 -8.02 19.47
CA ALA A 65 0.73 -7.63 18.37
C ALA A 65 0.15 -8.00 16.99
N THR A 66 -0.50 -9.16 16.88
CA THR A 66 -1.16 -9.55 15.62
C THR A 66 -2.33 -8.66 15.28
N GLU A 67 -3.15 -8.27 16.26
CA GLU A 67 -4.27 -7.35 16.02
C GLU A 67 -3.78 -5.95 15.65
N GLU A 68 -2.67 -5.49 16.24
CA GLU A 68 -2.02 -4.24 15.83
C GLU A 68 -1.53 -4.32 14.39
N ASP A 69 -0.88 -5.41 13.98
CA ASP A 69 -0.44 -5.64 12.62
C ASP A 69 -1.61 -5.68 11.63
N GLN A 70 -2.75 -6.27 12.00
CA GLN A 70 -3.98 -6.27 11.21
C GLN A 70 -4.54 -4.86 11.03
N VAL A 71 -4.58 -4.05 12.09
CA VAL A 71 -5.04 -2.65 12.04
C VAL A 71 -4.10 -1.80 11.19
N GLN A 72 -2.79 -1.96 11.34
CA GLN A 72 -1.81 -1.26 10.52
C GLN A 72 -1.94 -1.65 9.04
N SER A 73 -2.15 -2.93 8.75
CA SER A 73 -2.36 -3.44 7.39
C SER A 73 -3.63 -2.87 6.76
N TYR A 74 -4.74 -2.84 7.50
CA TYR A 74 -5.99 -2.20 7.07
C TYR A 74 -5.77 -0.73 6.68
N LEU A 75 -5.14 0.05 7.56
CA LEU A 75 -4.86 1.46 7.28
C LEU A 75 -3.90 1.64 6.10
N ALA A 76 -2.88 0.78 6.00
CA ALA A 76 -1.91 0.84 4.93
C ALA A 76 -2.55 0.55 3.56
N MET A 77 -3.38 -0.48 3.46
CA MET A 77 -4.13 -0.78 2.24
C MET A 77 -5.11 0.33 1.87
N LYS A 78 -5.85 0.84 2.85
CA LYS A 78 -6.86 1.88 2.63
C LYS A 78 -6.27 3.20 2.15
N TYR A 79 -5.07 3.54 2.61
CA TYR A 79 -4.43 4.83 2.34
C TYR A 79 -3.16 4.73 1.48
N GLY A 80 -2.82 3.56 0.97
CA GLY A 80 -1.66 3.35 0.11
C GLY A 80 -0.32 3.59 0.83
N LEU A 81 -0.23 3.21 2.10
CA LEU A 81 0.98 3.39 2.91
C LEU A 81 1.87 2.16 2.82
N THR A 82 3.18 2.39 2.66
CA THR A 82 4.17 1.32 2.79
C THR A 82 4.55 1.16 4.27
N LEU A 83 4.30 -0.02 4.83
CA LEU A 83 4.68 -0.38 6.18
C LEU A 83 6.16 -0.79 6.24
N ALA A 84 6.89 -0.31 7.24
CA ALA A 84 8.29 -0.67 7.40
C ALA A 84 8.41 -2.11 7.93
N SER A 85 9.11 -2.96 7.19
CA SER A 85 9.60 -4.28 7.64
C SER A 85 8.56 -5.20 8.28
N MET A 86 7.29 -5.13 7.88
CA MET A 86 6.25 -6.04 8.35
C MET A 86 5.43 -6.63 7.20
N ASN A 87 4.78 -7.76 7.48
CA ASN A 87 3.80 -8.35 6.57
C ASN A 87 2.50 -7.52 6.56
N TYR A 88 1.78 -7.55 5.45
CA TYR A 88 0.39 -7.11 5.42
C TYR A 88 -0.53 -8.29 5.73
N LEU A 89 -1.46 -8.10 6.63
CA LEU A 89 -2.41 -9.10 7.08
C LEU A 89 -3.85 -8.66 6.78
N ASN A 90 -4.72 -9.62 6.52
CA ASN A 90 -6.16 -9.37 6.57
C ASN A 90 -6.68 -9.50 8.02
N SER A 91 -7.98 -9.23 8.22
CA SER A 91 -8.63 -9.33 9.54
C SER A 91 -8.62 -10.74 10.15
N ALA A 92 -8.40 -11.78 9.36
CA ALA A 92 -8.26 -13.16 9.83
C ALA A 92 -6.79 -13.54 10.16
N GLY A 93 -5.82 -12.62 9.98
CA GLY A 93 -4.40 -12.86 10.17
C GLY A 93 -3.70 -13.57 9.02
N THR A 94 -4.38 -13.72 7.87
CA THR A 94 -3.75 -14.28 6.66
C THR A 94 -2.77 -13.26 6.09
N VAL A 95 -1.57 -13.72 5.74
CA VAL A 95 -0.55 -12.89 5.10
C VAL A 95 -0.97 -12.60 3.66
N LEU A 96 -1.12 -11.30 3.35
CA LEU A 96 -1.43 -10.78 2.02
C LEU A 96 -0.19 -10.35 1.25
N TRP A 97 0.83 -9.89 1.97
CA TRP A 97 2.14 -9.54 1.45
C TRP A 97 3.20 -9.96 2.44
N ASN A 98 4.13 -10.81 2.00
CA ASN A 98 5.21 -11.29 2.85
C ASN A 98 6.47 -10.44 2.64
N ASN A 99 6.80 -9.60 3.62
CA ASN A 99 7.96 -8.71 3.56
C ASN A 99 9.29 -9.48 3.40
N SER A 100 9.43 -10.64 4.02
CA SER A 100 10.67 -11.42 3.90
C SER A 100 10.84 -12.01 2.51
N THR A 101 9.74 -12.48 1.89
CA THR A 101 9.76 -13.03 0.53
C THR A 101 10.02 -11.94 -0.50
N TYR A 102 9.39 -10.79 -0.34
CA TYR A 102 9.42 -9.68 -1.30
C TYR A 102 10.26 -8.49 -0.79
N SER A 103 11.30 -8.74 -0.01
CA SER A 103 12.11 -7.68 0.61
C SER A 103 12.75 -6.71 -0.40
N SER A 104 13.10 -7.20 -1.59
CA SER A 104 13.63 -6.37 -2.68
C SER A 104 12.54 -5.58 -3.44
N TYR A 105 11.28 -5.87 -3.19
CA TYR A 105 10.12 -5.24 -3.84
C TYR A 105 9.20 -4.56 -2.81
N HIS A 106 9.69 -4.28 -1.63
CA HIS A 106 8.90 -3.73 -0.53
C HIS A 106 8.83 -2.20 -0.56
N TYR A 107 8.73 -1.63 -1.76
CA TYR A 107 8.57 -0.17 -1.98
C TYR A 107 7.23 0.11 -2.65
N ASP A 108 6.66 1.27 -2.35
CA ASP A 108 5.39 1.76 -2.92
C ASP A 108 4.24 0.76 -2.84
N ILE A 109 4.17 0.02 -1.73
CA ILE A 109 3.12 -0.97 -1.55
C ILE A 109 1.75 -0.30 -1.63
N ALA A 110 0.90 -0.87 -2.46
CA ALA A 110 -0.51 -0.54 -2.55
C ALA A 110 -1.32 -1.81 -2.82
N GLY A 111 -2.62 -1.76 -2.66
CA GLY A 111 -3.46 -2.91 -2.89
C GLY A 111 -4.92 -2.55 -3.07
N ILE A 112 -5.62 -3.38 -3.85
CA ILE A 112 -7.07 -3.46 -3.87
C ILE A 112 -7.50 -4.71 -3.12
N GLY A 113 -8.67 -4.66 -2.47
CA GLY A 113 -9.13 -5.80 -1.70
C GLY A 113 -10.44 -5.53 -0.98
N ARG A 114 -11.08 -6.61 -0.56
CA ARG A 114 -12.28 -6.56 0.25
C ARG A 114 -12.15 -7.46 1.46
N ASP A 115 -12.50 -6.90 2.61
CA ASP A 115 -12.51 -7.56 3.91
C ASP A 115 -13.71 -7.04 4.69
N ASP A 116 -14.80 -7.79 4.65
CA ASP A 116 -16.06 -7.36 5.24
C ASP A 116 -15.97 -7.25 6.77
N LEU A 117 -15.10 -8.03 7.42
CA LEU A 117 -14.91 -7.99 8.88
C LEU A 117 -14.23 -6.69 9.32
N SER A 118 -13.25 -6.21 8.57
CA SER A 118 -12.59 -4.92 8.84
C SER A 118 -13.32 -3.73 8.22
N GLY A 119 -14.30 -3.98 7.35
CA GLY A 119 -14.98 -2.96 6.55
C GLY A 119 -14.11 -2.37 5.44
N LEU A 120 -13.02 -3.04 5.06
CA LEU A 120 -12.20 -2.63 3.93
C LEU A 120 -12.90 -2.99 2.61
N HIS A 121 -13.04 -2.02 1.71
CA HIS A 121 -13.43 -2.26 0.34
C HIS A 121 -12.72 -1.28 -0.58
N GLN A 122 -11.46 -1.61 -0.86
CA GLN A 122 -10.56 -0.83 -1.70
C GLN A 122 -10.59 -1.37 -3.12
N LYS A 123 -11.27 -0.65 -4.02
CA LYS A 123 -11.49 -1.06 -5.42
C LYS A 123 -10.50 -0.42 -6.38
N GLN A 124 -9.87 0.67 -5.97
CA GLN A 124 -8.81 1.37 -6.68
C GLN A 124 -7.76 1.83 -5.68
N SER A 125 -6.48 1.67 -6.01
CA SER A 125 -5.40 2.09 -5.12
C SER A 125 -4.17 2.57 -5.88
N LYS A 126 -3.40 3.40 -5.21
CA LYS A 126 -2.05 3.85 -5.57
C LYS A 126 -1.29 4.09 -4.27
N SER A 127 0.00 3.83 -4.22
CA SER A 127 0.82 4.25 -3.08
C SER A 127 0.83 5.78 -2.95
N ILE A 128 0.83 6.26 -1.70
CA ILE A 128 0.90 7.70 -1.39
C ILE A 128 2.31 8.28 -1.64
N ASN A 129 3.30 7.44 -1.82
CA ASN A 129 4.66 7.89 -2.09
C ASN A 129 4.73 8.69 -3.38
N SER A 130 5.54 9.75 -3.39
CA SER A 130 5.59 10.72 -4.49
C SER A 130 6.17 10.15 -5.79
N ASP A 131 6.93 9.08 -5.70
CA ASP A 131 7.56 8.37 -6.83
C ASP A 131 6.78 7.11 -7.26
N ALA A 132 5.65 6.83 -6.62
CA ALA A 132 4.75 5.77 -7.04
C ALA A 132 4.09 6.11 -8.37
N ILE A 133 4.20 5.20 -9.34
CA ILE A 133 3.71 5.43 -10.71
C ILE A 133 2.57 4.51 -11.13
N VAL A 134 2.26 3.49 -10.33
CA VAL A 134 1.23 2.50 -10.67
C VAL A 134 -0.06 2.76 -9.90
N THR A 135 -1.16 2.85 -10.64
CA THR A 135 -2.52 2.80 -10.10
C THR A 135 -3.22 1.55 -10.65
N MET A 136 -3.84 0.76 -9.79
CA MET A 136 -4.70 -0.35 -10.21
C MET A 136 -6.14 -0.18 -9.72
N SER A 137 -7.08 -0.64 -10.53
CA SER A 137 -8.52 -0.55 -10.25
C SER A 137 -9.28 -1.75 -10.81
N THR A 138 -10.41 -2.08 -10.22
CA THR A 138 -11.32 -3.13 -10.70
C THR A 138 -12.11 -2.73 -11.95
N GLU A 139 -12.04 -1.50 -12.36
CA GLU A 139 -12.58 -0.97 -13.63
C GLU A 139 -11.74 0.24 -14.07
N ALA A 140 -12.14 0.97 -15.09
CA ALA A 140 -11.45 2.16 -15.54
C ALA A 140 -11.12 3.10 -14.35
N ILE A 141 -9.88 3.63 -14.34
CA ILE A 141 -9.38 4.47 -13.25
C ILE A 141 -10.34 5.65 -13.03
N GLY A 142 -10.86 5.73 -11.81
CA GLY A 142 -11.77 6.78 -11.37
C GLY A 142 -11.11 7.85 -10.52
N THR A 143 -11.84 8.89 -10.19
CA THR A 143 -11.34 9.96 -9.31
C THR A 143 -11.31 9.57 -7.84
N THR A 144 -12.12 8.58 -7.44
CA THR A 144 -12.23 8.11 -6.05
C THR A 144 -12.56 6.63 -6.01
N ASN A 145 -12.16 5.96 -4.95
CA ASN A 145 -12.55 4.57 -4.69
C ASN A 145 -14.08 4.39 -4.62
N ALA A 146 -14.81 5.38 -4.11
CA ALA A 146 -16.27 5.33 -4.03
C ALA A 146 -16.96 5.37 -5.39
N GLY A 147 -16.33 6.01 -6.39
CA GLY A 147 -16.84 6.09 -7.76
C GLY A 147 -16.70 4.80 -8.57
N ILE A 148 -15.89 3.86 -8.09
CA ILE A 148 -15.73 2.55 -8.73
C ILE A 148 -16.93 1.67 -8.41
N SER A 149 -17.59 1.15 -9.44
CA SER A 149 -18.82 0.35 -9.29
C SER A 149 -18.53 -1.14 -9.11
N THR A 150 -17.53 -1.67 -9.79
CA THR A 150 -17.17 -3.09 -9.75
C THR A 150 -16.66 -3.49 -8.37
N SER A 151 -17.35 -4.45 -7.75
CA SER A 151 -17.06 -4.94 -6.40
C SER A 151 -16.13 -6.15 -6.43
N LEU A 152 -15.25 -6.24 -5.44
CA LEU A 152 -14.46 -7.44 -5.15
C LEU A 152 -15.28 -8.42 -4.31
N THR A 153 -14.96 -9.70 -4.39
CA THR A 153 -15.44 -10.73 -3.47
C THR A 153 -14.74 -10.55 -2.12
N ASP A 154 -15.45 -10.80 -1.02
CA ASP A 154 -14.85 -10.81 0.32
C ASP A 154 -13.69 -11.82 0.40
N GLY A 155 -12.58 -11.41 1.00
CA GLY A 155 -11.34 -12.18 1.06
C GLY A 155 -10.51 -12.17 -0.23
N ALA A 156 -10.88 -11.38 -1.25
CA ALA A 156 -10.10 -11.18 -2.46
C ALA A 156 -9.22 -9.94 -2.36
N TYR A 157 -7.93 -10.11 -2.66
CA TYR A 157 -6.93 -9.04 -2.59
C TYR A 157 -5.93 -9.15 -3.74
N LEU A 158 -5.44 -8.00 -4.19
CA LEU A 158 -4.31 -7.87 -5.10
C LEU A 158 -3.42 -6.75 -4.57
N LEU A 159 -2.21 -7.12 -4.12
CA LEU A 159 -1.20 -6.17 -3.63
C LEU A 159 -0.05 -6.13 -4.62
N TRP A 160 0.61 -4.99 -4.70
CA TRP A 160 1.81 -4.81 -5.50
C TRP A 160 2.82 -3.93 -4.78
N GLY A 161 4.07 -4.16 -5.08
CA GLY A 161 5.20 -3.37 -4.64
C GLY A 161 6.30 -3.41 -5.69
N ASN A 162 7.29 -2.54 -5.58
CA ASN A 162 8.35 -2.43 -6.56
C ASN A 162 9.76 -2.47 -5.94
N ASN A 163 10.78 -2.50 -6.81
CA ASN A 163 12.19 -2.60 -6.45
C ASN A 163 12.90 -1.24 -6.24
N ASP A 164 12.14 -0.13 -6.15
CA ASP A 164 12.64 1.24 -5.96
C ASP A 164 13.57 1.77 -7.07
N ALA A 165 13.69 1.08 -8.20
CA ALA A 165 14.51 1.60 -9.30
C ALA A 165 13.85 2.84 -9.94
N SER A 166 14.64 3.78 -10.42
CA SER A 166 14.18 5.10 -10.88
C SER A 166 14.47 5.44 -12.34
N SER A 167 15.11 4.54 -13.07
CA SER A 167 15.58 4.80 -14.44
C SER A 167 15.08 3.79 -15.45
N SER A 168 15.28 4.08 -16.72
CA SER A 168 15.13 3.12 -17.82
C SER A 168 16.44 2.35 -18.07
N ALA A 169 16.33 1.20 -18.70
CA ALA A 169 17.43 0.36 -19.13
C ALA A 169 17.24 -0.08 -20.59
N ASN A 170 18.38 -0.40 -21.22
CA ASN A 170 18.44 -1.03 -22.55
C ASN A 170 19.02 -2.44 -22.50
N SER A 171 19.04 -3.04 -21.32
CA SER A 171 19.49 -4.41 -21.06
C SER A 171 18.35 -5.21 -20.46
N ASP A 172 18.48 -6.52 -20.47
CA ASP A 172 17.44 -7.43 -19.99
C ASP A 172 16.09 -7.14 -20.69
N LEU A 173 16.16 -7.22 -22.02
CA LEU A 173 15.07 -6.89 -22.95
C LEU A 173 14.76 -8.06 -23.84
N PRO A 174 13.48 -8.36 -24.10
CA PRO A 174 13.11 -9.26 -25.16
C PRO A 174 13.53 -8.72 -26.52
N SER A 175 13.67 -9.60 -27.49
CA SER A 175 13.98 -9.18 -28.87
C SER A 175 12.86 -8.28 -29.41
N GLY A 176 13.26 -7.14 -30.00
CA GLY A 176 12.33 -6.18 -30.61
C GLY A 176 12.04 -4.94 -29.76
N TYR A 177 12.45 -4.93 -28.49
CA TYR A 177 12.31 -3.77 -27.61
C TYR A 177 13.59 -2.93 -27.56
N SER A 178 13.47 -1.63 -27.37
CA SER A 178 14.60 -0.69 -27.33
C SER A 178 14.96 -0.23 -25.92
N ALA A 179 14.00 -0.22 -25.01
CA ALA A 179 14.19 0.16 -23.61
C ALA A 179 13.05 -0.40 -22.75
N ARG A 180 13.30 -0.57 -21.45
CA ARG A 180 12.31 -0.82 -20.41
C ARG A 180 12.56 0.06 -19.18
N THR A 181 11.60 0.18 -18.29
CA THR A 181 11.89 0.68 -16.95
C THR A 181 12.72 -0.36 -16.18
N GLN A 182 13.66 0.11 -15.35
CA GLN A 182 14.30 -0.74 -14.33
C GLN A 182 13.40 -0.94 -13.11
N LYS A 183 12.37 -0.09 -12.93
CA LYS A 183 11.36 -0.30 -11.91
C LYS A 183 10.51 -1.50 -12.33
N GLU A 184 10.52 -2.50 -11.50
CA GLU A 184 9.80 -3.76 -11.65
C GLU A 184 8.86 -3.93 -10.47
N TRP A 185 7.76 -4.61 -10.71
CA TRP A 185 6.75 -4.85 -9.69
C TRP A 185 6.54 -6.34 -9.49
N VAL A 186 6.42 -6.74 -8.24
CA VAL A 186 5.79 -8.00 -7.87
C VAL A 186 4.34 -7.73 -7.57
N VAL A 187 3.48 -8.63 -8.01
CA VAL A 187 2.04 -8.61 -7.75
C VAL A 187 1.67 -9.90 -7.02
N GLU A 188 1.04 -9.77 -5.87
CA GLU A 188 0.57 -10.89 -5.05
C GLU A 188 -0.94 -10.90 -4.99
N MET A 189 -1.55 -12.05 -5.24
CA MET A 189 -3.00 -12.23 -5.24
C MET A 189 -3.43 -13.25 -4.18
N THR A 190 -4.39 -12.87 -3.37
CA THR A 190 -5.09 -13.76 -2.43
C THR A 190 -6.56 -13.84 -2.84
N GLY A 191 -7.11 -15.04 -2.87
CA GLY A 191 -8.47 -15.25 -3.39
C GLY A 191 -8.53 -15.08 -4.92
N THR A 192 -9.65 -14.61 -5.44
CA THR A 192 -9.86 -14.41 -6.88
C THR A 192 -10.19 -12.95 -7.15
N VAL A 193 -9.30 -12.28 -7.85
CA VAL A 193 -9.52 -10.94 -8.41
C VAL A 193 -9.69 -11.10 -9.91
N ALA A 194 -10.76 -10.52 -10.45
CA ALA A 194 -11.01 -10.49 -11.89
C ALA A 194 -10.01 -9.57 -12.61
N ASP A 195 -10.26 -9.30 -13.87
CA ASP A 195 -9.43 -8.37 -14.65
C ASP A 195 -9.33 -7.01 -13.96
N VAL A 196 -8.16 -6.42 -13.99
CA VAL A 196 -7.86 -5.10 -13.43
C VAL A 196 -7.38 -4.15 -14.51
N HIS A 197 -7.75 -2.88 -14.36
CA HIS A 197 -7.15 -1.79 -15.11
C HIS A 197 -5.88 -1.33 -14.41
N VAL A 198 -4.80 -1.22 -15.17
CA VAL A 198 -3.51 -0.75 -14.66
C VAL A 198 -3.12 0.53 -15.41
N GLU A 199 -2.84 1.58 -14.68
CA GLU A 199 -2.29 2.84 -15.22
C GLU A 199 -0.86 3.02 -14.72
N PHE A 200 0.05 3.36 -15.64
CA PHE A 200 1.44 3.71 -15.34
C PHE A 200 1.68 5.18 -15.67
N ASP A 201 2.16 5.96 -14.72
CA ASP A 201 2.69 7.29 -14.97
C ASP A 201 4.18 7.17 -15.33
N ILE A 202 4.49 7.22 -16.61
CA ILE A 202 5.87 7.06 -17.09
C ILE A 202 6.69 8.37 -17.08
N THR A 203 6.14 9.42 -16.50
CA THR A 203 6.84 10.71 -16.37
C THR A 203 8.15 10.51 -15.58
N GLY A 204 9.25 10.95 -16.16
CA GLY A 204 10.56 10.89 -15.49
C GLY A 204 11.28 9.55 -15.57
N LEU A 205 10.69 8.50 -16.17
CA LEU A 205 11.37 7.20 -16.31
C LEU A 205 12.41 7.15 -17.45
N GLY A 206 12.55 8.22 -18.24
CA GLY A 206 13.44 8.24 -19.40
C GLY A 206 12.93 7.41 -20.59
N LEU A 207 11.70 6.93 -20.52
CA LEU A 207 11.01 6.31 -21.65
C LEU A 207 10.40 7.38 -22.54
N THR A 208 10.46 7.16 -23.85
CA THR A 208 9.83 8.02 -24.83
C THR A 208 8.83 7.23 -25.64
N ALA A 209 7.60 7.69 -25.68
CA ALA A 209 6.55 7.14 -26.52
C ALA A 209 5.70 8.29 -27.07
N THR A 210 5.15 8.10 -28.26
CA THR A 210 4.24 9.06 -28.91
C THR A 210 2.83 8.49 -29.04
N SER A 211 2.69 7.19 -28.86
CA SER A 211 1.43 6.47 -28.95
C SER A 211 1.40 5.23 -28.05
N ALA A 212 0.21 4.76 -27.74
CA ALA A 212 0.00 3.52 -26.99
C ALA A 212 0.65 2.29 -27.64
N SER A 213 0.69 2.24 -28.96
CA SER A 213 1.26 1.09 -29.70
C SER A 213 2.77 0.92 -29.54
N GLU A 214 3.44 1.87 -28.91
CA GLU A 214 4.87 1.82 -28.60
C GLU A 214 5.15 1.36 -27.15
N LEU A 215 4.11 1.19 -26.34
CA LEU A 215 4.21 0.83 -24.92
C LEU A 215 3.63 -0.55 -24.66
N TYR A 216 4.38 -1.36 -23.95
CA TYR A 216 4.01 -2.74 -23.60
C TYR A 216 4.20 -2.98 -22.11
N LEU A 217 3.23 -3.64 -21.51
CA LEU A 217 3.40 -4.28 -20.22
C LEU A 217 3.97 -5.67 -20.45
N LEU A 218 5.15 -5.93 -19.91
CA LEU A 218 5.80 -7.22 -19.94
C LEU A 218 5.56 -7.92 -18.62
N ILE A 219 5.13 -9.17 -18.66
CA ILE A 219 4.90 -10.00 -17.47
C ILE A 219 5.81 -11.21 -17.58
N ASP A 220 6.59 -11.43 -16.56
CA ASP A 220 7.51 -12.53 -16.45
C ASP A 220 7.36 -13.24 -15.10
N ALA A 221 7.74 -14.52 -15.02
CA ALA A 221 7.58 -15.34 -13.83
C ALA A 221 8.81 -15.35 -12.92
N ASP A 222 9.99 -15.05 -13.46
CA ASP A 222 11.27 -15.15 -12.75
C ASP A 222 12.10 -13.85 -12.78
N GLY A 223 11.63 -12.85 -13.53
CA GLY A 223 12.27 -11.54 -13.65
C GLY A 223 13.39 -11.46 -14.68
N ASP A 224 13.59 -12.50 -15.51
CA ASP A 224 14.50 -12.48 -16.66
C ASP A 224 13.73 -12.18 -17.96
N PHE A 225 13.60 -10.90 -18.29
CA PHE A 225 12.86 -10.45 -19.46
C PHE A 225 13.55 -10.76 -20.80
N THR A 226 14.78 -11.28 -20.81
CA THR A 226 15.46 -11.75 -22.04
C THR A 226 14.97 -13.13 -22.49
N ALA A 227 14.38 -13.89 -21.58
CA ALA A 227 13.87 -15.25 -21.84
C ALA A 227 12.42 -15.22 -22.37
N SER A 228 11.70 -16.29 -22.15
CA SER A 228 10.30 -16.39 -22.57
C SER A 228 9.39 -15.66 -21.60
N LEU A 229 8.82 -14.55 -22.01
CA LEU A 229 7.81 -13.84 -21.22
C LEU A 229 6.58 -14.72 -20.95
N ALA A 230 5.99 -14.58 -19.77
CA ALA A 230 4.70 -15.19 -19.46
C ALA A 230 3.57 -14.55 -20.28
N SER A 231 3.61 -13.23 -20.44
CA SER A 231 2.74 -12.52 -21.38
C SER A 231 3.29 -11.12 -21.71
N GLU A 232 2.79 -10.56 -22.82
CA GLU A 232 2.98 -9.15 -23.15
C GLU A 232 1.63 -8.56 -23.57
N THR A 233 1.39 -7.31 -23.23
CA THR A 233 0.16 -6.61 -23.60
C THR A 233 0.50 -5.19 -24.03
N VAL A 234 0.06 -4.79 -25.21
CA VAL A 234 0.19 -3.41 -25.67
C VAL A 234 -0.73 -2.49 -24.86
N ALA A 235 -0.27 -1.29 -24.57
CA ALA A 235 -1.10 -0.30 -23.89
C ALA A 235 -2.37 0.02 -24.72
N SER A 236 -3.50 0.06 -24.06
CA SER A 236 -4.79 0.35 -24.71
C SER A 236 -4.99 1.84 -24.98
N SER A 237 -4.33 2.70 -24.21
CA SER A 237 -4.36 4.14 -24.35
C SER A 237 -3.06 4.78 -23.87
N PHE A 238 -2.75 5.96 -24.39
CA PHE A 238 -1.63 6.77 -23.91
C PHE A 238 -1.98 8.25 -24.05
N SER A 239 -1.96 8.97 -22.95
CA SER A 239 -2.14 10.42 -22.92
C SER A 239 -1.47 11.01 -21.69
N SER A 240 -0.87 12.18 -21.82
CA SER A 240 -0.23 12.87 -20.69
C SER A 240 0.78 12.02 -19.92
N ASN A 241 1.54 11.16 -20.61
CA ASN A 241 2.48 10.18 -20.06
C ASN A 241 1.83 9.07 -19.18
N LYS A 242 0.57 8.74 -19.45
CA LYS A 242 -0.17 7.65 -18.80
C LYS A 242 -0.89 6.78 -19.80
#